data_ee7d71682f6ad6548727a5287d10a109
#
_entry.id   ee7d71682f6ad6548727a5287d10a109
#
_cell.length_a   1.000
_cell.length_b   1.000
_cell.length_c   1.000
_cell.angle_alpha   90.00
_cell.angle_beta   90.00
_cell.angle_gamma   90.00
#
_symmetry.space_group_name_H-M   'P 1'
#
loop_
_entity.id
_entity.type
_entity.pdbx_description
1 polymer ?
#
loop_
_entity_poly.entity_id
_entity_poly.type
_entity_poly.pdbx_seq_one_letter_code
_entity_poly.pdbx_strand_id
1 'polypeptide(L)'
;MDKDISIYVPVYNGEKTIKACLDSILNQSLKPKKILVINDNSNDKTLDILNRYKDKIEIIHNLPNKGVTYSRDLAVNTLGTKYIASIDADVELEKYWLEKIYSSLFETKATLVGGKLYEKFVNNPYNFWRSIRLKQNWGEKNILNPKFVFGCNNILDTTKLNLKELYTNKSEYFKTNGEDVELSLKLRKNNHILYYNNDAKCYHLQDDNGLSLAQRYWRYIHWEDGLKKRNLFKTFKNI
;
A
#
# COMPACT_ATOMS: atom_id res chain seq x y z
N MET A 1 -15.96 -21.38 -2.03
CA MET A 1 -16.07 -20.69 -0.73
C MET A 1 -15.83 -19.22 -0.97
N ASP A 2 -16.78 -18.41 -0.58
CA ASP A 2 -16.64 -16.94 -0.68
C ASP A 2 -15.58 -16.48 0.33
N LYS A 3 -14.42 -16.05 -0.18
CA LYS A 3 -13.31 -15.65 0.68
C LYS A 3 -13.58 -14.22 1.17
N ASP A 4 -13.61 -14.02 2.47
CA ASP A 4 -13.95 -12.75 3.12
C ASP A 4 -12.79 -11.74 3.02
N ILE A 5 -12.45 -11.38 1.76
CA ILE A 5 -11.35 -10.49 1.39
C ILE A 5 -11.90 -9.22 0.77
N SER A 6 -11.46 -8.06 1.25
CA SER A 6 -11.69 -6.78 0.58
C SER A 6 -10.37 -6.14 0.15
N ILE A 7 -10.44 -5.30 -0.87
CA ILE A 7 -9.32 -4.48 -1.32
C ILE A 7 -9.70 -3.02 -1.12
N TYR A 8 -8.78 -2.21 -0.62
CA TYR A 8 -8.94 -0.75 -0.67
C TYR A 8 -7.82 -0.07 -1.43
N VAL A 9 -8.16 1.08 -2.05
CA VAL A 9 -7.26 1.91 -2.84
C VAL A 9 -7.39 3.36 -2.37
N PRO A 10 -6.42 3.91 -1.64
CA PRO A 10 -6.37 5.35 -1.38
C PRO A 10 -5.88 6.06 -2.64
N VAL A 11 -6.52 7.14 -3.04
CA VAL A 11 -6.15 7.90 -4.23
C VAL A 11 -6.21 9.40 -4.01
N TYR A 12 -5.17 10.10 -4.45
CA TYR A 12 -5.11 11.55 -4.58
C TYR A 12 -4.43 11.91 -5.89
N ASN A 13 -5.16 12.55 -6.82
CA ASN A 13 -4.67 12.93 -8.15
C ASN A 13 -4.04 11.75 -8.92
N GLY A 14 -4.83 10.69 -9.09
CA GLY A 14 -4.43 9.45 -9.75
C GLY A 14 -4.94 9.30 -11.19
N GLU A 15 -5.31 10.37 -11.90
CA GLU A 15 -5.93 10.31 -13.23
C GLU A 15 -5.15 9.45 -14.25
N LYS A 16 -3.80 9.39 -14.12
CA LYS A 16 -2.94 8.65 -15.04
C LYS A 16 -2.88 7.16 -14.77
N THR A 17 -3.16 6.72 -13.54
CA THR A 17 -2.83 5.37 -13.08
C THR A 17 -4.04 4.60 -12.56
N ILE A 18 -5.00 5.27 -11.93
CA ILE A 18 -6.13 4.64 -11.22
C ILE A 18 -6.94 3.68 -12.11
N LYS A 19 -7.07 3.97 -13.42
CA LYS A 19 -7.76 3.08 -14.35
C LYS A 19 -7.06 1.72 -14.44
N ALA A 20 -5.75 1.70 -14.68
CA ALA A 20 -4.97 0.47 -14.78
C ALA A 20 -4.96 -0.31 -13.45
N CYS A 21 -4.87 0.40 -12.33
CA CYS A 21 -4.97 -0.17 -10.99
C CYS A 21 -6.32 -0.91 -10.82
N LEU A 22 -7.45 -0.25 -11.05
CA LEU A 22 -8.78 -0.84 -10.90
C LEU A 22 -9.02 -1.99 -11.86
N ASP A 23 -8.62 -1.87 -13.12
CA ASP A 23 -8.72 -2.95 -14.10
C ASP A 23 -7.94 -4.19 -13.64
N SER A 24 -6.75 -4.02 -13.09
CA SER A 24 -5.93 -5.12 -12.58
C SER A 24 -6.56 -5.81 -11.36
N ILE A 25 -7.21 -5.05 -10.46
CA ILE A 25 -7.95 -5.59 -9.32
C ILE A 25 -9.18 -6.38 -9.78
N LEU A 26 -9.95 -5.84 -10.73
CA LEU A 26 -11.14 -6.49 -11.29
C LEU A 26 -10.78 -7.77 -12.07
N ASN A 27 -9.55 -7.86 -12.61
CA ASN A 27 -9.06 -9.00 -13.37
C ASN A 27 -8.34 -10.07 -12.54
N GLN A 28 -8.33 -9.95 -11.20
CA GLN A 28 -7.71 -10.97 -10.34
C GLN A 28 -8.39 -12.35 -10.52
N SER A 29 -7.59 -13.44 -10.45
CA SER A 29 -8.09 -14.84 -10.46
C SER A 29 -9.00 -15.11 -9.27
N LEU A 30 -8.61 -14.65 -8.09
CA LEU A 30 -9.41 -14.63 -6.88
C LEU A 30 -10.13 -13.27 -6.77
N LYS A 31 -11.47 -13.29 -6.76
CA LYS A 31 -12.23 -12.04 -6.67
C LYS A 31 -12.33 -11.56 -5.24
N PRO A 32 -12.07 -10.27 -4.97
CA PRO A 32 -12.38 -9.67 -3.67
C PRO A 32 -13.91 -9.56 -3.50
N LYS A 33 -14.38 -9.62 -2.26
CA LYS A 33 -15.78 -9.43 -1.90
C LYS A 33 -16.21 -7.96 -2.07
N LYS A 34 -15.31 -7.03 -1.75
CA LYS A 34 -15.52 -5.59 -1.90
C LYS A 34 -14.25 -4.91 -2.41
N ILE A 35 -14.43 -3.86 -3.18
CA ILE A 35 -13.37 -2.93 -3.58
C ILE A 35 -13.79 -1.54 -3.12
N LEU A 36 -13.02 -0.95 -2.21
CA LEU A 36 -13.26 0.37 -1.66
C LEU A 36 -12.19 1.35 -2.15
N VAL A 37 -12.61 2.45 -2.76
CA VAL A 37 -11.70 3.53 -3.15
C VAL A 37 -11.91 4.73 -2.22
N ILE A 38 -10.85 5.21 -1.60
CA ILE A 38 -10.86 6.45 -0.80
C ILE A 38 -10.28 7.57 -1.66
N ASN A 39 -11.15 8.39 -2.22
CA ASN A 39 -10.74 9.60 -2.95
C ASN A 39 -10.43 10.73 -1.95
N ASP A 40 -9.16 11.02 -1.78
CA ASP A 40 -8.67 11.98 -0.79
C ASP A 40 -8.66 13.42 -1.32
N ASN A 41 -9.83 13.88 -1.82
CA ASN A 41 -10.05 15.21 -2.39
C ASN A 41 -9.22 15.48 -3.65
N SER A 42 -9.22 14.55 -4.61
CA SER A 42 -8.57 14.75 -5.91
C SER A 42 -9.17 15.93 -6.66
N ASN A 43 -8.32 16.70 -7.34
CA ASN A 43 -8.70 17.87 -8.14
C ASN A 43 -8.37 17.74 -9.65
N ASP A 44 -7.97 16.54 -10.08
CA ASP A 44 -7.78 16.12 -11.47
C ASP A 44 -8.97 15.28 -11.96
N LYS A 45 -8.81 14.54 -13.05
CA LYS A 45 -9.87 13.69 -13.62
C LYS A 45 -10.09 12.37 -12.87
N THR A 46 -9.49 12.19 -11.69
CA THR A 46 -9.64 10.95 -10.90
C THR A 46 -11.11 10.62 -10.65
N LEU A 47 -11.90 11.60 -10.20
CA LEU A 47 -13.32 11.37 -9.88
C LEU A 47 -14.12 10.95 -11.11
N ASP A 48 -13.89 11.56 -12.27
CA ASP A 48 -14.55 11.19 -13.52
C ASP A 48 -14.26 9.75 -13.91
N ILE A 49 -13.02 9.30 -13.68
CA ILE A 49 -12.62 7.91 -13.93
C ILE A 49 -13.32 6.98 -12.93
N LEU A 50 -13.30 7.28 -11.63
CA LEU A 50 -13.95 6.46 -10.60
C LEU A 50 -15.46 6.27 -10.86
N ASN A 51 -16.15 7.31 -11.31
CA ASN A 51 -17.58 7.26 -11.63
C ASN A 51 -17.92 6.23 -12.72
N ARG A 52 -16.97 5.86 -13.60
CA ARG A 52 -17.16 4.80 -14.60
C ARG A 52 -17.15 3.39 -13.99
N TYR A 53 -16.69 3.26 -12.76
CA TYR A 53 -16.58 2.00 -12.01
C TYR A 53 -17.61 1.86 -10.88
N LYS A 54 -18.52 2.85 -10.70
CA LYS A 54 -19.47 2.92 -9.57
C LYS A 54 -20.31 1.66 -9.32
N ASP A 55 -20.56 0.86 -10.37
CA ASP A 55 -21.31 -0.39 -10.25
C ASP A 55 -20.43 -1.58 -9.76
N LYS A 56 -19.11 -1.38 -9.65
CA LYS A 56 -18.12 -2.41 -9.29
C LYS A 56 -17.32 -2.08 -8.05
N ILE A 57 -17.33 -0.82 -7.59
CA ILE A 57 -16.55 -0.33 -6.46
C ILE A 57 -17.39 0.54 -5.54
N GLU A 58 -17.05 0.56 -4.27
CA GLU A 58 -17.53 1.55 -3.31
C GLU A 58 -16.56 2.75 -3.30
N ILE A 59 -17.08 4.00 -3.21
CA ILE A 59 -16.23 5.19 -3.19
C ILE A 59 -16.57 6.01 -1.95
N ILE A 60 -15.53 6.40 -1.19
CA ILE A 60 -15.63 7.38 -0.11
C ILE A 60 -14.80 8.60 -0.49
N HIS A 61 -15.32 9.77 -0.21
CA HIS A 61 -14.64 11.04 -0.44
C HIS A 61 -14.22 11.68 0.88
N ASN A 62 -12.94 11.95 1.03
CA ASN A 62 -12.44 12.81 2.11
C ASN A 62 -12.55 14.26 1.68
N LEU A 63 -13.05 15.11 2.56
CA LEU A 63 -13.11 16.56 2.41
C LEU A 63 -12.66 17.20 3.72
N PRO A 64 -11.56 17.96 3.76
CA PRO A 64 -10.51 18.15 2.73
C PRO A 64 -9.59 16.93 2.58
N ASN A 65 -8.48 17.05 1.81
CA ASN A 65 -7.40 16.06 1.76
C ASN A 65 -6.84 15.81 3.16
N LYS A 66 -6.82 14.55 3.58
CA LYS A 66 -6.39 14.12 4.93
C LYS A 66 -5.13 13.28 4.95
N GLY A 67 -4.63 12.91 3.78
CA GLY A 67 -3.42 12.12 3.59
C GLY A 67 -3.65 10.62 3.64
N VAL A 68 -2.62 9.86 3.21
CA VAL A 68 -2.68 8.41 3.01
C VAL A 68 -2.95 7.65 4.30
N THR A 69 -2.33 8.03 5.41
CA THR A 69 -2.53 7.36 6.72
C THR A 69 -3.98 7.43 7.18
N TYR A 70 -4.63 8.58 7.02
CA TYR A 70 -6.05 8.74 7.35
C TYR A 70 -6.92 7.86 6.44
N SER A 71 -6.62 7.86 5.13
CA SER A 71 -7.38 7.07 4.16
C SER A 71 -7.26 5.58 4.42
N ARG A 72 -6.07 5.08 4.81
CA ARG A 72 -5.86 3.68 5.19
C ARG A 72 -6.63 3.33 6.48
N ASP A 73 -6.56 4.19 7.51
CA ASP A 73 -7.31 4.01 8.76
C ASP A 73 -8.82 3.95 8.51
N LEU A 74 -9.34 4.88 7.72
CA LEU A 74 -10.75 4.90 7.34
C LEU A 74 -11.16 3.61 6.62
N ALA A 75 -10.35 3.15 5.66
CA ALA A 75 -10.64 1.94 4.89
C ALA A 75 -10.72 0.69 5.76
N VAL A 76 -9.73 0.45 6.63
CA VAL A 76 -9.70 -0.76 7.46
C VAL A 76 -10.83 -0.78 8.50
N ASN A 77 -11.24 0.40 9.02
CA ASN A 77 -12.34 0.50 9.95
C ASN A 77 -13.73 0.44 9.28
N THR A 78 -13.81 0.66 7.95
CA THR A 78 -15.07 0.63 7.19
C THR A 78 -15.38 -0.75 6.61
N LEU A 79 -14.38 -1.49 6.14
CA LEU A 79 -14.58 -2.70 5.33
C LEU A 79 -15.17 -3.88 6.09
N GLY A 80 -14.81 -4.10 7.35
CA GLY A 80 -15.38 -5.14 8.20
C GLY A 80 -15.14 -6.58 7.77
N THR A 81 -14.24 -6.84 6.81
CA THR A 81 -13.87 -8.18 6.33
C THR A 81 -12.66 -8.73 7.08
N LYS A 82 -12.52 -10.07 7.10
CA LYS A 82 -11.43 -10.75 7.82
C LYS A 82 -10.06 -10.50 7.24
N TYR A 83 -10.00 -10.24 5.93
CA TYR A 83 -8.73 -10.00 5.23
C TYR A 83 -8.89 -8.72 4.41
N ILE A 84 -7.96 -7.81 4.57
CA ILE A 84 -8.00 -6.51 3.88
C ILE A 84 -6.69 -6.30 3.16
N ALA A 85 -6.77 -6.16 1.83
CA ALA A 85 -5.61 -5.82 1.00
C ALA A 85 -5.54 -4.31 0.74
N SER A 86 -4.32 -3.77 0.82
CA SER A 86 -3.98 -2.38 0.52
C SER A 86 -3.25 -2.31 -0.81
N ILE A 87 -3.77 -1.54 -1.75
CA ILE A 87 -3.16 -1.31 -3.07
C ILE A 87 -3.10 0.18 -3.32
N ASP A 88 -1.93 0.71 -3.67
CA ASP A 88 -1.82 2.12 -4.06
C ASP A 88 -2.37 2.35 -5.46
N ALA A 89 -2.90 3.54 -5.71
CA ALA A 89 -3.59 3.90 -6.95
C ALA A 89 -2.67 3.90 -8.20
N ASP A 90 -1.37 3.79 -8.00
CA ASP A 90 -0.34 3.68 -9.04
C ASP A 90 0.31 2.30 -9.12
N VAL A 91 -0.42 1.27 -8.65
CA VAL A 91 0.02 -0.14 -8.70
C VAL A 91 -0.90 -0.95 -9.60
N GLU A 92 -0.32 -1.72 -10.51
CA GLU A 92 -0.98 -2.70 -11.37
C GLU A 92 -0.61 -4.11 -10.92
N LEU A 93 -1.60 -4.91 -10.55
CA LEU A 93 -1.40 -6.26 -10.03
C LEU A 93 -1.27 -7.29 -11.14
N GLU A 94 -0.39 -8.30 -10.97
CA GLU A 94 -0.45 -9.53 -11.78
C GLU A 94 -1.72 -10.32 -11.47
N LYS A 95 -2.22 -11.06 -12.45
CA LYS A 95 -3.50 -11.81 -12.42
C LYS A 95 -3.69 -12.69 -11.17
N TYR A 96 -2.63 -13.28 -10.66
CA TYR A 96 -2.67 -14.20 -9.52
C TYR A 96 -2.15 -13.58 -8.21
N TRP A 97 -1.98 -12.26 -8.17
CA TRP A 97 -1.42 -11.56 -7.01
C TRP A 97 -2.24 -11.82 -5.73
N LEU A 98 -3.57 -11.62 -5.79
CA LEU A 98 -4.44 -11.77 -4.62
C LEU A 98 -4.47 -13.21 -4.10
N GLU A 99 -4.46 -14.18 -4.99
CA GLU A 99 -4.43 -15.59 -4.62
C GLU A 99 -3.12 -15.95 -3.89
N LYS A 100 -1.98 -15.53 -4.44
CA LYS A 100 -0.65 -15.80 -3.88
C LYS A 100 -0.45 -15.14 -2.51
N ILE A 101 -0.82 -13.85 -2.39
CA ILE A 101 -0.63 -13.12 -1.14
C ILE A 101 -1.59 -13.61 -0.05
N TYR A 102 -2.82 -14.00 -0.42
CA TYR A 102 -3.79 -14.59 0.49
C TYR A 102 -3.34 -15.96 1.01
N SER A 103 -2.87 -16.86 0.14
CA SER A 103 -2.36 -18.18 0.54
C SER A 103 -1.22 -18.06 1.55
N SER A 104 -0.33 -17.08 1.37
CA SER A 104 0.79 -16.83 2.27
C SER A 104 0.37 -16.52 3.72
N LEU A 105 -0.81 -15.92 3.96
CA LEU A 105 -1.30 -15.68 5.32
C LEU A 105 -1.44 -16.99 6.11
N PHE A 106 -1.92 -18.05 5.44
CA PHE A 106 -2.18 -19.35 6.08
C PHE A 106 -0.91 -20.20 6.15
N GLU A 107 -0.16 -20.27 5.08
CA GLU A 107 1.07 -21.07 4.98
C GLU A 107 2.11 -20.62 6.00
N THR A 108 2.21 -19.32 6.24
CA THR A 108 3.22 -18.73 7.14
C THR A 108 2.65 -18.30 8.50
N LYS A 109 1.32 -18.36 8.68
CA LYS A 109 0.59 -17.81 9.84
C LYS A 109 0.83 -16.29 10.03
N ALA A 110 1.26 -15.60 8.98
CA ALA A 110 1.53 -14.17 9.03
C ALA A 110 0.26 -13.36 9.33
N THR A 111 0.45 -12.21 9.94
CA THR A 111 -0.60 -11.20 10.16
C THR A 111 -0.61 -10.17 9.04
N LEU A 112 0.57 -9.86 8.48
CA LEU A 112 0.73 -8.93 7.38
C LEU A 112 1.65 -9.56 6.33
N VAL A 113 1.19 -9.62 5.07
CA VAL A 113 1.96 -10.14 3.94
C VAL A 113 2.10 -9.05 2.89
N GLY A 114 3.32 -8.78 2.44
CA GLY A 114 3.61 -7.89 1.31
C GLY A 114 4.01 -8.63 0.07
N GLY A 115 3.65 -8.08 -1.09
CA GLY A 115 4.10 -8.56 -2.39
C GLY A 115 5.32 -7.82 -2.92
N LYS A 116 5.77 -8.20 -4.11
CA LYS A 116 6.91 -7.62 -4.80
C LYS A 116 6.47 -6.57 -5.82
N LEU A 117 6.96 -5.35 -5.65
CA LEU A 117 6.75 -4.26 -6.60
C LEU A 117 7.94 -4.14 -7.55
N TYR A 118 7.65 -4.14 -8.85
CA TYR A 118 8.57 -3.81 -9.93
C TYR A 118 8.25 -2.43 -10.51
N GLU A 119 9.27 -1.70 -10.93
CA GLU A 119 9.06 -0.48 -11.72
C GLU A 119 8.67 -0.87 -13.14
N LYS A 120 7.49 -0.41 -13.61
CA LYS A 120 7.01 -0.69 -14.97
C LYS A 120 7.81 0.08 -16.02
N PHE A 121 8.19 1.30 -15.69
CA PHE A 121 8.93 2.19 -16.57
C PHE A 121 10.36 2.37 -16.06
N VAL A 122 11.34 2.01 -16.88
CA VAL A 122 12.78 2.19 -16.59
C VAL A 122 13.51 2.81 -17.78
N ASN A 123 12.76 3.40 -18.71
CA ASN A 123 13.21 3.89 -20.01
C ASN A 123 13.78 5.31 -20.00
N ASN A 124 13.68 6.02 -18.86
CA ASN A 124 14.28 7.34 -18.69
C ASN A 124 15.22 7.36 -17.48
N PRO A 125 16.18 8.32 -17.39
CA PRO A 125 17.16 8.37 -16.30
C PRO A 125 16.55 8.46 -14.91
N TYR A 126 15.42 9.13 -14.76
CA TYR A 126 14.74 9.36 -13.48
C TYR A 126 14.09 8.08 -12.95
N ASN A 127 13.38 7.36 -13.80
CA ASN A 127 12.78 6.07 -13.47
C ASN A 127 13.86 5.01 -13.20
N PHE A 128 14.93 4.98 -14.01
CA PHE A 128 16.06 4.09 -13.79
C PHE A 128 16.72 4.36 -12.44
N TRP A 129 16.99 5.62 -12.10
CA TRP A 129 17.54 5.99 -10.81
C TRP A 129 16.63 5.55 -9.66
N ARG A 130 15.30 5.80 -9.77
CA ARG A 130 14.32 5.36 -8.77
C ARG A 130 14.35 3.84 -8.59
N SER A 131 14.39 3.08 -9.66
CA SER A 131 14.40 1.60 -9.62
C SER A 131 15.60 1.02 -8.87
N ILE A 132 16.69 1.78 -8.78
CA ILE A 132 17.90 1.38 -8.05
C ILE A 132 17.90 1.91 -6.61
N ARG A 133 17.52 3.18 -6.41
CA ARG A 133 17.71 3.90 -5.14
C ARG A 133 16.48 3.91 -4.22
N LEU A 134 15.28 3.81 -4.77
CA LEU A 134 14.03 3.84 -4.02
C LEU A 134 13.23 2.54 -4.25
N LYS A 135 13.90 1.41 -4.14
CA LYS A 135 13.27 0.09 -4.31
C LYS A 135 12.18 -0.14 -3.28
N GLN A 136 11.01 -0.58 -3.75
CA GLN A 136 9.89 -0.99 -2.90
C GLN A 136 9.70 -2.52 -2.94
N ASN A 137 10.79 -3.23 -2.75
CA ASN A 137 10.82 -4.69 -2.60
C ASN A 137 12.06 -5.15 -1.83
N TRP A 138 12.02 -6.37 -1.31
CA TRP A 138 13.11 -7.00 -0.58
C TRP A 138 13.94 -7.99 -1.41
N GLY A 139 13.81 -7.96 -2.74
CA GLY A 139 14.60 -8.80 -3.65
C GLY A 139 13.86 -10.04 -4.14
N GLU A 140 14.64 -11.09 -4.50
CA GLU A 140 14.14 -12.24 -5.27
C GLU A 140 13.76 -13.45 -4.40
N LYS A 141 13.79 -13.32 -3.07
CA LYS A 141 13.49 -14.41 -2.13
C LYS A 141 12.36 -14.03 -1.19
N ASN A 142 11.57 -15.02 -0.83
CA ASN A 142 10.60 -14.89 0.24
C ASN A 142 11.30 -14.63 1.57
N ILE A 143 10.75 -13.77 2.41
CA ILE A 143 11.35 -13.38 3.69
C ILE A 143 10.31 -13.48 4.80
N LEU A 144 10.61 -14.30 5.80
CA LEU A 144 9.87 -14.31 7.06
C LEU A 144 10.39 -13.17 7.94
N ASN A 145 9.47 -12.38 8.48
CA ASN A 145 9.76 -11.20 9.30
C ASN A 145 10.70 -10.19 8.61
N PRO A 146 10.34 -9.67 7.41
CA PRO A 146 11.11 -8.59 6.79
C PRO A 146 11.18 -7.38 7.72
N LYS A 147 12.10 -6.45 7.47
CA LYS A 147 12.24 -5.21 8.25
C LYS A 147 10.91 -4.48 8.38
N PHE A 148 10.21 -4.34 7.28
CA PHE A 148 8.83 -3.86 7.20
C PHE A 148 8.16 -4.40 5.92
N VAL A 149 6.85 -4.23 5.80
CA VAL A 149 6.05 -4.53 4.62
C VAL A 149 5.62 -3.22 3.98
N PHE A 150 5.84 -3.07 2.69
CA PHE A 150 5.47 -1.86 1.94
C PHE A 150 3.96 -1.66 1.89
N GLY A 151 3.50 -0.42 2.09
CA GLY A 151 2.09 -0.05 2.14
C GLY A 151 1.35 -0.24 0.81
N CYS A 152 2.07 -0.19 -0.30
CA CYS A 152 1.52 -0.11 -1.66
C CYS A 152 0.92 -1.42 -2.20
N ASN A 153 1.28 -2.58 -1.63
CA ASN A 153 0.78 -3.89 -2.06
C ASN A 153 0.91 -4.92 -0.92
N ASN A 154 -0.09 -5.03 -0.09
CA ASN A 154 -0.09 -5.95 1.04
C ASN A 154 -1.49 -6.46 1.37
N ILE A 155 -1.56 -7.50 2.22
CA ILE A 155 -2.78 -8.01 2.81
C ILE A 155 -2.62 -8.20 4.32
N LEU A 156 -3.64 -7.83 5.06
CA LEU A 156 -3.71 -7.86 6.52
C LEU A 156 -4.76 -8.87 6.98
N ASP A 157 -4.41 -9.71 7.95
CA ASP A 157 -5.34 -10.55 8.70
C ASP A 157 -5.90 -9.74 9.89
N THR A 158 -7.10 -9.19 9.71
CA THR A 158 -7.75 -8.34 10.70
C THR A 158 -8.26 -9.11 11.92
N THR A 159 -8.43 -10.43 11.80
CA THR A 159 -8.93 -11.26 12.90
C THR A 159 -7.98 -11.32 14.09
N LYS A 160 -6.73 -10.96 13.89
CA LYS A 160 -5.66 -10.94 14.90
C LYS A 160 -5.42 -9.57 15.52
N LEU A 161 -6.20 -8.53 15.15
CA LEU A 161 -5.85 -7.14 15.40
C LEU A 161 -6.99 -6.32 16.03
N ASN A 162 -6.61 -5.34 16.84
CA ASN A 162 -7.49 -4.25 17.21
C ASN A 162 -7.37 -3.14 16.15
N LEU A 163 -8.33 -3.04 15.24
CA LEU A 163 -8.28 -2.11 14.09
C LEU A 163 -8.26 -0.64 14.52
N LYS A 164 -8.92 -0.28 15.64
CA LYS A 164 -8.97 1.10 16.16
C LYS A 164 -7.58 1.66 16.51
N GLU A 165 -6.63 0.76 16.74
CA GLU A 165 -5.27 1.14 17.11
C GLU A 165 -4.26 0.98 15.99
N LEU A 166 -4.69 0.55 14.80
CA LEU A 166 -3.78 0.16 13.74
C LEU A 166 -2.98 1.35 13.20
N TYR A 167 -3.66 2.43 12.83
CA TYR A 167 -3.08 3.65 12.28
C TYR A 167 -3.30 4.83 13.24
N THR A 168 -2.59 4.82 14.37
CA THR A 168 -2.80 5.82 15.43
C THR A 168 -2.08 7.13 15.19
N ASN A 169 -1.01 7.12 14.42
CA ASN A 169 -0.16 8.29 14.22
C ASN A 169 -0.58 9.12 13.00
N LYS A 170 -1.44 10.10 13.23
CA LYS A 170 -1.95 11.03 12.19
C LYS A 170 -1.16 12.35 12.14
N SER A 171 0.10 12.36 12.61
CA SER A 171 0.94 13.56 12.58
C SER A 171 1.32 13.95 11.16
N GLU A 172 1.67 15.24 10.97
CA GLU A 172 2.14 15.79 9.70
C GLU A 172 3.27 14.98 9.04
N TYR A 173 4.17 14.37 9.85
CA TYR A 173 5.28 13.56 9.35
C TYR A 173 4.85 12.27 8.65
N PHE A 174 3.69 11.69 9.02
CA PHE A 174 3.15 10.46 8.42
C PHE A 174 1.98 10.71 7.49
N LYS A 175 1.72 11.97 7.16
CA LYS A 175 0.63 12.32 6.25
C LYS A 175 0.82 11.74 4.85
N THR A 176 2.07 11.58 4.44
CA THR A 176 2.43 11.16 3.09
C THR A 176 3.32 9.91 2.99
N ASN A 177 4.02 9.52 4.06
CA ASN A 177 4.99 8.41 4.04
C ASN A 177 5.18 7.82 5.45
N GLY A 178 5.60 6.54 5.52
CA GLY A 178 6.13 5.90 6.72
C GLY A 178 5.11 5.24 7.63
N GLU A 179 3.85 5.31 7.28
CA GLU A 179 2.76 4.64 8.00
C GLU A 179 2.88 3.11 7.94
N ASP A 180 3.44 2.59 6.86
CA ASP A 180 3.71 1.17 6.62
C ASP A 180 4.87 0.65 7.49
N VAL A 181 5.91 1.45 7.65
CA VAL A 181 7.01 1.15 8.57
C VAL A 181 6.52 1.15 10.01
N GLU A 182 5.75 2.17 10.42
CA GLU A 182 5.18 2.26 11.76
C GLU A 182 4.24 1.08 12.06
N LEU A 183 3.36 0.74 11.13
CA LEU A 183 2.48 -0.43 11.23
C LEU A 183 3.31 -1.70 11.43
N SER A 184 4.32 -1.91 10.59
CA SER A 184 5.17 -3.10 10.65
C SER A 184 5.92 -3.20 11.98
N LEU A 185 6.49 -2.11 12.47
CA LEU A 185 7.18 -2.06 13.76
C LEU A 185 6.22 -2.36 14.93
N LYS A 186 5.01 -1.82 14.89
CA LYS A 186 3.97 -2.05 15.88
C LYS A 186 3.56 -3.52 15.91
N LEU A 187 3.32 -4.12 14.75
CA LEU A 187 2.97 -5.53 14.64
C LEU A 187 4.09 -6.43 15.19
N ARG A 188 5.33 -6.17 14.83
CA ARG A 188 6.50 -6.91 15.34
C ARG A 188 6.65 -6.79 16.86
N LYS A 189 6.47 -5.59 17.43
CA LYS A 189 6.51 -5.37 18.88
C LYS A 189 5.47 -6.22 19.63
N ASN A 190 4.35 -6.50 18.98
CA ASN A 190 3.29 -7.34 19.52
C ASN A 190 3.39 -8.82 19.08
N ASN A 191 4.58 -9.27 18.66
CA ASN A 191 4.89 -10.64 18.23
C ASN A 191 4.06 -11.15 17.05
N HIS A 192 3.53 -10.26 16.20
CA HIS A 192 2.92 -10.66 14.94
C HIS A 192 3.96 -11.03 13.90
N ILE A 193 3.64 -12.03 13.09
CA ILE A 193 4.48 -12.48 11.97
C ILE A 193 4.19 -11.63 10.75
N LEU A 194 5.26 -11.12 10.14
CA LEU A 194 5.25 -10.45 8.84
C LEU A 194 5.84 -11.37 7.79
N TYR A 195 5.40 -11.26 6.55
CA TYR A 195 5.95 -12.03 5.46
C TYR A 195 6.07 -11.21 4.18
N TYR A 196 7.11 -11.42 3.42
CA TYR A 196 7.29 -10.89 2.08
C TYR A 196 7.28 -12.05 1.10
N ASN A 197 6.30 -12.02 0.17
CA ASN A 197 6.16 -12.99 -0.90
C ASN A 197 6.66 -12.39 -2.23
N ASN A 198 7.79 -12.88 -2.71
CA ASN A 198 8.37 -12.42 -3.95
C ASN A 198 7.59 -12.85 -5.22
N ASP A 199 6.72 -13.87 -5.10
CA ASP A 199 5.92 -14.38 -6.21
C ASP A 199 4.58 -13.64 -6.39
N ALA A 200 4.15 -12.87 -5.37
CA ALA A 200 3.02 -11.97 -5.46
C ALA A 200 3.45 -10.64 -6.11
N LYS A 201 3.50 -10.62 -7.45
CA LYS A 201 4.12 -9.54 -8.23
C LYS A 201 3.11 -8.47 -8.63
N CYS A 202 3.57 -7.23 -8.65
CA CYS A 202 2.84 -6.08 -9.17
C CYS A 202 3.80 -5.05 -9.77
N TYR A 203 3.26 -4.08 -10.51
CA TYR A 203 4.02 -3.08 -11.23
C TYR A 203 3.65 -1.68 -10.77
N HIS A 204 4.66 -0.87 -10.50
CA HIS A 204 4.51 0.55 -10.19
C HIS A 204 4.36 1.34 -11.49
N LEU A 205 3.25 2.05 -11.60
CA LEU A 205 2.87 2.80 -12.82
C LEU A 205 3.43 4.22 -12.85
N GLN A 206 4.27 4.56 -11.89
CA GLN A 206 4.83 5.89 -11.79
C GLN A 206 5.85 6.15 -12.91
N ASP A 207 5.65 7.25 -13.63
CA ASP A 207 6.58 7.76 -14.63
C ASP A 207 7.09 9.13 -14.17
N ASP A 208 8.33 9.18 -13.69
CA ASP A 208 8.93 10.38 -13.11
C ASP A 208 9.68 11.21 -14.16
N ASN A 209 9.63 12.52 -13.96
CA ASN A 209 10.56 13.49 -14.52
C ASN A 209 11.45 14.04 -13.40
N GLY A 210 12.37 14.97 -13.73
CA GLY A 210 13.30 15.51 -12.76
C GLY A 210 12.62 16.18 -11.56
N LEU A 211 11.52 16.91 -11.79
CA LEU A 211 10.79 17.59 -10.73
C LEU A 211 10.04 16.61 -9.82
N SER A 212 9.30 15.68 -10.39
CA SER A 212 8.53 14.69 -9.60
C SER A 212 9.45 13.79 -8.77
N LEU A 213 10.60 13.39 -9.33
CA LEU A 213 11.62 12.63 -8.59
C LEU A 213 12.21 13.44 -7.42
N ALA A 214 12.55 14.72 -7.66
CA ALA A 214 13.06 15.60 -6.61
C ALA A 214 12.05 15.80 -5.47
N GLN A 215 10.78 16.04 -5.79
CA GLN A 215 9.70 16.16 -4.81
C GLN A 215 9.50 14.87 -4.00
N ARG A 216 9.60 13.71 -4.64
CA ARG A 216 9.51 12.40 -3.99
C ARG A 216 10.68 12.19 -3.02
N TYR A 217 11.91 12.45 -3.49
CA TYR A 217 13.11 12.31 -2.67
C TYR A 217 13.08 13.24 -1.46
N TRP A 218 12.62 14.50 -1.65
CA TRP A 218 12.44 15.45 -0.55
C TRP A 218 11.46 14.93 0.52
N ARG A 219 10.35 14.29 0.14
CA ARG A 219 9.40 13.67 1.07
C ARG A 219 10.05 12.54 1.89
N TYR A 220 10.91 11.73 1.28
CA TYR A 220 11.64 10.68 1.99
C TYR A 220 12.62 11.26 3.03
N ILE A 221 13.37 12.30 2.69
CA ILE A 221 14.28 12.96 3.62
C ILE A 221 13.50 13.55 4.80
N HIS A 222 12.38 14.20 4.53
CA HIS A 222 11.54 14.82 5.56
C HIS A 222 10.97 13.78 6.53
N TRP A 223 10.60 12.62 6.04
CA TRP A 223 10.16 11.50 6.86
C TRP A 223 11.31 10.94 7.73
N GLU A 224 12.51 10.75 7.19
CA GLU A 224 13.67 10.32 7.97
C GLU A 224 13.99 11.28 9.13
N ASP A 225 13.87 12.57 8.91
CA ASP A 225 14.06 13.58 9.97
C ASP A 225 12.96 13.48 11.04
N GLY A 226 11.74 13.17 10.66
CA GLY A 226 10.65 12.87 11.58
C GLY A 226 10.94 11.65 12.46
N LEU A 227 11.51 10.58 11.91
CA LEU A 227 11.94 9.40 12.67
C LEU A 227 13.08 9.71 13.65
N LYS A 228 14.07 10.52 13.24
CA LYS A 228 15.18 10.95 14.10
C LYS A 228 14.67 11.73 15.31
N LYS A 229 13.79 12.72 15.11
CA LYS A 229 13.19 13.53 16.18
C LYS A 229 12.40 12.72 17.19
N ARG A 230 11.89 11.55 16.83
CA ARG A 230 11.12 10.65 17.71
C ARG A 230 11.92 9.52 18.34
N ASN A 231 13.25 9.51 18.19
CA ASN A 231 14.13 8.40 18.60
C ASN A 231 13.78 7.02 17.96
N LEU A 232 12.91 7.01 16.94
CA LEU A 232 12.54 5.79 16.21
C LEU A 232 13.62 5.36 15.20
N PHE A 233 14.50 6.27 14.85
CA PHE A 233 15.53 6.03 13.85
C PHE A 233 16.54 4.95 14.27
N LYS A 234 16.89 4.86 15.55
CA LYS A 234 17.76 3.79 16.08
C LYS A 234 17.09 2.43 15.95
N THR A 235 15.79 2.35 16.28
CA THR A 235 15.02 1.12 16.15
C THR A 235 14.94 0.67 14.69
N PHE A 236 14.74 1.61 13.76
CA PHE A 236 14.69 1.33 12.32
C PHE A 236 16.03 0.85 11.75
N LYS A 237 17.18 1.40 12.21
CA LYS A 237 18.50 0.96 11.75
C LYS A 237 18.94 -0.40 12.32
N ASN A 238 18.48 -0.75 13.52
CA ASN A 238 18.85 -1.98 14.21
C ASN A 238 17.95 -3.18 13.87
N ILE A 239 16.95 -2.98 13.03
CA ILE A 239 16.10 -4.01 12.43
C ILE A 239 16.64 -4.36 11.04
#